data_c86879e00e53cbcdc43a98687dc7c96b
#
_entry.id   c86879e00e53cbcdc43a98687dc7c96b
#
_cell.length_a   1.000
_cell.length_b   1.000
_cell.length_c   1.000
_cell.angle_alpha   90.00
_cell.angle_beta   90.00
_cell.angle_gamma   90.00
#
_symmetry.space_group_name_H-M   'P 1'
#
loop_
_entity.id
_entity.type
_entity.pdbx_description
1 polymer ?
#
loop_
_entity_poly.entity_id
_entity_poly.type
_entity_poly.pdbx_seq_one_letter_code
_entity_poly.pdbx_strand_id
1 'polypeptide(L)'
;PGSWFSSFIPHVLVPDLHEALVHTTALKVLVLNLAAEPGETAGFSAERHLHVLAQHAPDFRVDQVVVDAASVPEGREREHLSRSAARFGADVSFVDVAETGTHRHDPAKLAGALETCLSSRGGVRATRGGGRESVSWQ
;
A
#
# COMPACT_ATOMS: atom_id res chain seq x y z
N PRO A 1 8.24 14.00 -6.70
CA PRO A 1 8.79 13.13 -5.66
C PRO A 1 9.61 12.04 -6.32
N GLY A 2 10.75 11.70 -5.73
CA GLY A 2 11.68 10.73 -6.29
C GLY A 2 11.15 9.29 -6.31
N SER A 3 12.02 8.37 -6.70
CA SER A 3 11.70 6.94 -6.68
C SER A 3 11.60 6.39 -5.25
N TRP A 4 11.27 5.12 -5.14
CA TRP A 4 11.30 4.37 -3.90
C TRP A 4 12.64 4.43 -3.18
N PHE A 5 13.74 4.37 -3.93
CA PHE A 5 15.08 4.41 -3.37
C PHE A 5 15.42 5.74 -2.72
N SER A 6 14.87 6.84 -3.20
CA SER A 6 15.13 8.17 -2.65
C SER A 6 14.06 8.63 -1.66
N SER A 7 12.80 8.22 -1.83
CA SER A 7 11.68 8.72 -1.05
C SER A 7 11.20 7.81 0.08
N PHE A 8 11.38 6.50 -0.03
CA PHE A 8 10.85 5.54 0.95
C PHE A 8 11.95 4.70 1.63
N ILE A 9 12.79 4.02 0.87
CA ILE A 9 13.80 3.11 1.42
C ILE A 9 14.70 3.78 2.47
N PRO A 10 15.18 5.04 2.31
CA PRO A 10 15.96 5.68 3.34
C PRO A 10 15.27 5.80 4.70
N HIS A 11 13.95 5.97 4.72
CA HIS A 11 13.20 6.06 5.97
C HIS A 11 13.12 4.72 6.72
N VAL A 12 12.99 3.60 5.99
CA VAL A 12 12.96 2.27 6.63
C VAL A 12 14.36 1.78 7.02
N LEU A 13 15.43 2.41 6.53
CA LEU A 13 16.81 2.12 6.95
C LEU A 13 17.25 2.87 8.20
N VAL A 14 16.52 3.90 8.64
CA VAL A 14 16.78 4.61 9.89
C VAL A 14 16.06 3.87 11.02
N PRO A 15 16.78 3.32 12.02
CA PRO A 15 16.20 2.43 13.03
C PRO A 15 15.00 3.01 13.77
N ASP A 16 15.07 4.24 14.24
CA ASP A 16 14.00 4.89 15.00
C ASP A 16 12.73 5.12 14.13
N LEU A 17 12.93 5.47 12.84
CA LEU A 17 11.81 5.63 11.89
C LEU A 17 11.21 4.27 11.53
N HIS A 18 12.04 3.26 11.31
CA HIS A 18 11.61 1.90 11.06
C HIS A 18 10.74 1.38 12.21
N GLU A 19 11.23 1.48 13.44
CA GLU A 19 10.51 1.07 14.63
C GLU A 19 9.15 1.79 14.76
N ALA A 20 9.14 3.11 14.57
CA ALA A 20 7.91 3.90 14.59
C ALA A 20 6.92 3.46 13.51
N LEU A 21 7.39 3.18 12.29
CA LEU A 21 6.56 2.70 11.17
C LEU A 21 6.03 1.29 11.41
N VAL A 22 6.81 0.40 12.00
CA VAL A 22 6.37 -0.97 12.33
C VAL A 22 5.31 -0.96 13.42
N HIS A 23 5.50 -0.19 14.48
CA HIS A 23 4.63 -0.21 15.66
C HIS A 23 3.43 0.73 15.61
N THR A 24 3.37 1.66 14.64
CA THR A 24 2.21 2.56 14.52
C THR A 24 0.91 1.77 14.30
N THR A 25 -0.16 2.22 14.97
CA THR A 25 -1.53 1.74 14.76
C THR A 25 -2.28 2.52 13.67
N ALA A 26 -1.65 3.54 13.09
CA ALA A 26 -2.21 4.28 11.97
C ALA A 26 -2.39 3.39 10.73
N LEU A 27 -3.34 3.74 9.87
CA LEU A 27 -3.50 3.08 8.57
C LEU A 27 -2.25 3.34 7.72
N LYS A 28 -1.63 2.27 7.26
CA LYS A 28 -0.45 2.33 6.39
C LYS A 28 -0.87 2.09 4.94
N VAL A 29 -0.88 3.15 4.16
CA VAL A 29 -1.23 3.10 2.73
C VAL A 29 0.02 3.36 1.90
N LEU A 30 0.30 2.45 1.01
CA LEU A 30 1.39 2.54 0.06
C LEU A 30 0.84 2.94 -1.30
N VAL A 31 1.27 4.08 -1.82
CA VAL A 31 0.90 4.53 -3.18
C VAL A 31 2.06 4.26 -4.11
N LEU A 32 1.85 3.43 -5.14
CA LEU A 32 2.89 3.10 -6.10
C LEU A 32 3.07 4.21 -7.14
N ASN A 33 4.30 4.40 -7.59
CA ASN A 33 4.61 5.32 -8.67
C ASN A 33 3.88 4.90 -9.96
N LEU A 34 3.45 5.88 -10.75
CA LEU A 34 2.75 5.67 -12.03
C LEU A 34 3.69 5.15 -13.13
N ALA A 35 4.97 5.47 -13.03
CA ALA A 35 6.01 5.04 -13.95
C ALA A 35 7.31 4.78 -13.20
N ALA A 36 8.17 3.99 -13.82
CA ALA A 36 9.53 3.79 -13.34
C ALA A 36 10.36 5.07 -13.51
N GLU A 37 11.16 5.42 -12.50
CA GLU A 37 12.07 6.56 -12.58
C GLU A 37 13.34 6.18 -13.37
N PRO A 38 13.71 6.94 -14.39
CA PRO A 38 14.93 6.69 -15.12
C PRO A 38 16.17 6.70 -14.23
N GLY A 39 17.02 5.70 -14.38
CA GLY A 39 18.25 5.57 -13.59
C GLY A 39 18.10 4.92 -12.22
N GLU A 40 16.90 4.90 -11.64
CA GLU A 40 16.68 4.31 -10.31
C GLU A 40 15.82 3.04 -10.37
N THR A 41 14.62 3.14 -10.95
CA THR A 41 13.67 2.02 -11.02
C THR A 41 13.32 1.60 -12.45
N ALA A 42 14.15 1.95 -13.43
CA ALA A 42 13.96 1.56 -14.82
C ALA A 42 13.77 0.04 -14.93
N GLY A 43 12.68 -0.39 -15.56
CA GLY A 43 12.32 -1.80 -15.69
C GLY A 43 11.73 -2.45 -14.43
N PHE A 44 11.45 -1.70 -13.37
CA PHE A 44 10.74 -2.22 -12.21
C PHE A 44 9.24 -2.31 -12.50
N SER A 45 8.70 -3.51 -12.33
CA SER A 45 7.26 -3.70 -12.23
C SER A 45 6.74 -3.26 -10.86
N ALA A 46 5.43 -3.04 -10.74
CA ALA A 46 4.77 -2.78 -9.46
C ALA A 46 5.09 -3.87 -8.41
N GLU A 47 5.10 -5.14 -8.83
CA GLU A 47 5.46 -6.28 -7.98
C GLU A 47 6.91 -6.18 -7.47
N ARG A 48 7.84 -5.76 -8.32
CA ARG A 48 9.25 -5.63 -7.93
C ARG A 48 9.46 -4.58 -6.84
N HIS A 49 8.69 -3.50 -6.84
CA HIS A 49 8.71 -2.53 -5.75
C HIS A 49 8.36 -3.17 -4.40
N LEU A 50 7.30 -3.97 -4.36
CA LEU A 50 6.93 -4.70 -3.14
C LEU A 50 8.00 -5.71 -2.72
N HIS A 51 8.62 -6.40 -3.68
CA HIS A 51 9.70 -7.34 -3.38
C HIS A 51 10.92 -6.66 -2.72
N VAL A 52 11.33 -5.50 -3.25
CA VAL A 52 12.42 -4.70 -2.67
C VAL A 52 12.07 -4.23 -1.26
N LEU A 53 10.82 -3.82 -1.02
CA LEU A 53 10.35 -3.46 0.33
C LEU A 53 10.51 -4.65 1.29
N ALA A 54 10.08 -5.85 0.89
CA ALA A 54 10.21 -7.05 1.71
C ALA A 54 11.66 -7.39 2.09
N GLN A 55 12.60 -7.08 1.21
CA GLN A 55 14.02 -7.31 1.47
C GLN A 55 14.62 -6.33 2.50
N HIS A 56 14.17 -5.07 2.48
CA HIS A 56 14.71 -4.01 3.34
C HIS A 56 13.95 -3.86 4.67
N ALA A 57 12.68 -4.24 4.71
CA ALA A 57 11.81 -4.13 5.88
C ALA A 57 10.86 -5.34 5.97
N PRO A 58 11.37 -6.54 6.31
CA PRO A 58 10.58 -7.78 6.30
C PRO A 58 9.49 -7.82 7.38
N ASP A 59 9.62 -7.04 8.43
CA ASP A 59 8.69 -6.90 9.55
C ASP A 59 7.68 -5.75 9.33
N PHE A 60 7.91 -4.89 8.35
CA PHE A 60 6.97 -3.82 8.01
C PHE A 60 5.69 -4.39 7.39
N ARG A 61 4.54 -3.94 7.88
CA ARG A 61 3.23 -4.32 7.36
C ARG A 61 2.55 -3.10 6.75
N VAL A 62 1.79 -3.35 5.69
CA VAL A 62 1.01 -2.34 4.95
C VAL A 62 -0.44 -2.79 4.99
N ASP A 63 -1.36 -1.88 5.18
CA ASP A 63 -2.80 -2.20 5.18
C ASP A 63 -3.38 -2.16 3.76
N GLN A 64 -2.96 -1.17 2.96
CA GLN A 64 -3.45 -0.97 1.59
C GLN A 64 -2.31 -0.59 0.63
N VAL A 65 -2.40 -1.08 -0.60
CA VAL A 65 -1.57 -0.64 -1.74
C VAL A 65 -2.47 0.01 -2.78
N VAL A 66 -2.26 1.27 -3.08
CA VAL A 66 -2.97 2.01 -4.13
C VAL A 66 -2.13 1.99 -5.40
N VAL A 67 -2.74 1.54 -6.48
CA VAL A 67 -2.09 1.39 -7.79
C VAL A 67 -2.96 2.05 -8.85
N ASP A 68 -2.35 2.84 -9.73
CA ASP A 68 -3.09 3.38 -10.86
C ASP A 68 -3.57 2.27 -11.80
N ALA A 69 -4.86 2.25 -12.07
CA ALA A 69 -5.50 1.17 -12.82
C ALA A 69 -4.95 1.02 -14.24
N ALA A 70 -4.49 2.12 -14.87
CA ALA A 70 -3.93 2.10 -16.21
C ALA A 70 -2.46 1.64 -16.22
N SER A 71 -1.76 1.72 -15.08
CA SER A 71 -0.33 1.36 -14.99
C SER A 71 -0.09 -0.15 -14.91
N VAL A 72 -1.10 -0.94 -14.56
CA VAL A 72 -1.01 -2.41 -14.46
C VAL A 72 -2.12 -3.06 -15.27
N PRO A 73 -1.79 -3.81 -16.33
CA PRO A 73 -2.75 -4.54 -17.16
C PRO A 73 -3.62 -5.48 -16.32
N GLU A 74 -4.88 -5.62 -16.72
CA GLU A 74 -5.79 -6.56 -16.06
C GLU A 74 -5.36 -8.02 -16.26
N GLY A 75 -5.81 -8.89 -15.35
CA GLY A 75 -5.53 -10.31 -15.39
C GLY A 75 -4.29 -10.69 -14.58
N ARG A 76 -3.38 -11.45 -15.18
CA ARG A 76 -2.27 -12.12 -14.47
C ARG A 76 -1.35 -11.15 -13.69
N GLU A 77 -1.10 -9.97 -14.21
CA GLU A 77 -0.23 -8.99 -13.55
C GLU A 77 -0.86 -8.45 -12.27
N ARG A 78 -2.17 -8.12 -12.30
CA ARG A 78 -2.90 -7.70 -11.10
C ARG A 78 -2.98 -8.81 -10.06
N GLU A 79 -3.16 -10.06 -10.48
CA GLU A 79 -3.17 -11.21 -9.58
C GLU A 79 -1.80 -11.42 -8.90
N HIS A 80 -0.71 -11.28 -9.65
CA HIS A 80 0.64 -11.40 -9.11
C HIS A 80 0.92 -10.28 -8.09
N LEU A 81 0.55 -9.04 -8.43
CA LEU A 81 0.72 -7.91 -7.54
C LEU A 81 -0.09 -8.08 -6.25
N SER A 82 -1.36 -8.50 -6.36
CA SER A 82 -2.23 -8.76 -5.19
C SER A 82 -1.65 -9.86 -4.29
N ARG A 83 -1.13 -10.95 -4.87
CA ARG A 83 -0.45 -12.00 -4.10
C ARG A 83 0.81 -11.51 -3.41
N SER A 84 1.58 -10.65 -4.07
CA SER A 84 2.78 -10.06 -3.47
C SER A 84 2.43 -9.10 -2.34
N ALA A 85 1.39 -8.28 -2.49
CA ALA A 85 0.90 -7.39 -1.46
C ALA A 85 0.35 -8.15 -0.24
N ALA A 86 -0.34 -9.27 -0.46
CA ALA A 86 -0.87 -10.12 0.62
C ALA A 86 0.22 -10.65 1.58
N ARG A 87 1.46 -10.78 1.13
CA ARG A 87 2.60 -11.14 1.98
C ARG A 87 2.91 -10.10 3.05
N PHE A 88 2.55 -8.84 2.79
CA PHE A 88 2.63 -7.73 3.75
C PHE A 88 1.36 -7.56 4.59
N GLY A 89 0.34 -8.36 4.32
CA GLY A 89 -0.99 -8.21 4.90
C GLY A 89 -1.83 -7.13 4.22
N ALA A 90 -1.42 -6.67 3.02
CA ALA A 90 -2.06 -5.58 2.30
C ALA A 90 -3.08 -6.08 1.26
N ASP A 91 -4.18 -5.35 1.14
CA ASP A 91 -5.06 -5.39 -0.02
C ASP A 91 -4.60 -4.41 -1.09
N VAL A 92 -4.93 -4.69 -2.36
CA VAL A 92 -4.58 -3.81 -3.48
C VAL A 92 -5.83 -3.17 -4.06
N SER A 93 -5.81 -1.85 -4.19
CA SER A 93 -6.83 -1.07 -4.87
C SER A 93 -6.30 -0.57 -6.22
N PHE A 94 -6.90 -1.04 -7.31
CA PHE A 94 -6.62 -0.56 -8.66
C PHE A 94 -7.62 0.54 -9.00
N VAL A 95 -7.19 1.78 -8.96
CA VAL A 95 -8.05 2.97 -9.12
C VAL A 95 -7.39 3.98 -10.05
N ASP A 96 -8.18 4.80 -10.73
CA ASP A 96 -7.67 5.90 -11.52
C ASP A 96 -7.16 7.01 -10.59
N VAL A 97 -5.85 7.17 -10.50
CA VAL A 97 -5.19 8.21 -9.68
C VAL A 97 -4.23 9.06 -10.48
N ALA A 98 -4.13 8.84 -11.80
CA ALA A 98 -3.26 9.62 -12.67
C ALA A 98 -3.91 10.91 -13.18
N GLU A 99 -3.11 11.95 -13.32
CA GLU A 99 -3.43 13.11 -14.14
C GLU A 99 -3.36 12.71 -15.62
N THR A 100 -4.41 12.99 -16.38
CA THR A 100 -4.53 12.54 -17.77
C THR A 100 -3.33 12.97 -18.63
N GLY A 101 -2.70 12.00 -19.29
CA GLY A 101 -1.57 12.23 -20.20
C GLY A 101 -0.25 12.54 -19.51
N THR A 102 -0.14 12.34 -18.20
CA THR A 102 1.10 12.56 -17.44
C THR A 102 1.47 11.34 -16.60
N HIS A 103 2.66 11.36 -15.99
CA HIS A 103 3.12 10.39 -15.00
C HIS A 103 3.02 10.95 -13.57
N ARG A 104 2.06 11.83 -13.34
CA ARG A 104 1.83 12.49 -12.04
C ARG A 104 0.50 12.02 -11.46
N HIS A 105 0.46 11.89 -10.14
CA HIS A 105 -0.81 11.67 -9.46
C HIS A 105 -1.68 12.93 -9.51
N ASP A 106 -2.96 12.75 -9.83
CA ASP A 106 -3.98 13.79 -9.67
C ASP A 106 -4.32 13.91 -8.18
N PRO A 107 -4.15 15.08 -7.56
CA PRO A 107 -4.37 15.24 -6.13
C PRO A 107 -5.81 14.93 -5.68
N ALA A 108 -6.82 15.28 -6.49
CA ALA A 108 -8.21 15.03 -6.13
C ALA A 108 -8.58 13.55 -6.22
N LYS A 109 -8.14 12.88 -7.28
CA LYS A 109 -8.34 11.43 -7.44
C LYS A 109 -7.62 10.65 -6.34
N LEU A 110 -6.38 11.02 -6.03
CA LEU A 110 -5.61 10.39 -4.97
C LEU A 110 -6.25 10.59 -3.60
N ALA A 111 -6.74 11.81 -3.30
CA ALA A 111 -7.47 12.07 -2.06
C ALA A 111 -8.70 11.17 -1.93
N GLY A 112 -9.52 11.03 -2.98
CA GLY A 112 -10.67 10.13 -2.98
C GLY A 112 -10.31 8.66 -2.77
N ALA A 113 -9.19 8.20 -3.35
CA ALA A 113 -8.69 6.85 -3.12
C ALA A 113 -8.28 6.64 -1.66
N LEU A 114 -7.60 7.61 -1.05
CA LEU A 114 -7.19 7.54 0.36
C LEU A 114 -8.39 7.59 1.32
N GLU A 115 -9.41 8.40 1.03
CA GLU A 115 -10.67 8.42 1.79
C GLU A 115 -11.37 7.06 1.76
N THR A 116 -11.35 6.39 0.61
CA THR A 116 -11.90 5.03 0.47
C THR A 116 -11.14 4.03 1.34
N CYS A 117 -9.81 4.09 1.37
CA CYS A 117 -8.99 3.25 2.24
C CYS A 117 -9.30 3.47 3.73
N LEU A 118 -9.49 4.72 4.15
CA LEU A 118 -9.86 5.07 5.54
C LEU A 118 -11.24 4.51 5.92
N SER A 119 -12.21 4.64 5.02
CA SER A 119 -13.59 4.19 5.24
C SER A 119 -13.69 2.67 5.36
N SER A 120 -12.94 1.93 4.53
CA SER A 120 -12.91 0.46 4.53
C SER A 120 -12.40 -0.10 5.87
N ARG A 121 -11.45 0.57 6.51
CA ARG A 121 -10.94 0.17 7.83
C ARG A 121 -11.98 0.34 8.94
N GLY A 122 -12.82 1.37 8.86
CA GLY A 122 -13.90 1.62 9.83
C GLY A 122 -14.94 0.50 9.85
N GLY A 123 -15.30 -0.05 8.70
CA GLY A 123 -16.26 -1.16 8.54
C GLY A 123 -15.76 -2.49 9.11
N VAL A 124 -14.49 -2.82 8.93
CA VAL A 124 -13.89 -4.10 9.41
C VAL A 124 -13.76 -4.14 10.94
N ARG A 125 -13.54 -3.00 11.59
CA ARG A 125 -13.51 -2.95 13.07
C ARG A 125 -14.87 -3.18 13.71
N ALA A 126 -15.97 -2.76 13.07
CA ALA A 126 -17.32 -2.94 13.61
C ALA A 126 -17.78 -4.41 13.60
N THR A 127 -17.32 -5.22 12.65
CA THR A 127 -17.70 -6.64 12.52
C THR A 127 -16.89 -7.60 13.40
N ARG A 128 -15.73 -7.21 13.90
CA ARG A 128 -14.92 -8.04 14.82
C ARG A 128 -15.21 -7.84 16.31
N GLY A 129 -16.13 -6.93 16.68
CA GLY A 129 -16.49 -6.58 18.05
C GLY A 129 -17.77 -7.22 18.60
N GLY A 130 -18.45 -8.11 17.87
CA GLY A 130 -19.77 -8.64 18.17
C GLY A 130 -19.81 -10.08 18.74
N GLY A 131 -18.91 -10.44 19.63
CA GLY A 131 -18.95 -11.73 20.33
C GLY A 131 -18.83 -11.54 21.84
N ARG A 132 -19.83 -10.92 22.48
CA ARG A 132 -20.02 -11.08 23.92
C ARG A 132 -20.92 -12.28 24.15
N GLU A 133 -20.35 -13.43 24.45
CA GLU A 133 -21.05 -14.50 25.12
C GLU A 133 -21.36 -14.04 26.54
N SER A 134 -22.66 -13.90 26.83
CA SER A 134 -23.18 -13.75 28.19
C SER A 134 -23.10 -15.11 28.88
N VAL A 135 -22.10 -15.33 29.70
CA VAL A 135 -22.08 -16.46 30.61
C VAL A 135 -22.98 -16.10 31.78
N SER A 136 -24.16 -16.72 31.82
CA SER A 136 -25.08 -16.70 32.99
C SER A 136 -24.57 -17.70 34.02
N TRP A 137 -24.20 -17.22 35.18
CA TRP A 137 -23.96 -18.06 36.36
C TRP A 137 -25.28 -18.21 37.13
N GLN A 138 -25.77 -19.43 37.20
CA GLN A 138 -26.69 -19.86 38.21
C GLN A 138 -25.92 -20.60 39.32
#